data_dae7c97fa3b62fb8415940407b1cfc80
#
_entry.id   dae7c97fa3b62fb8415940407b1cfc80
#
_cell.length_a   1.000
_cell.length_b   1.000
_cell.length_c   1.000
_cell.angle_alpha   90.00
_cell.angle_beta   90.00
_cell.angle_gamma   90.00
#
_symmetry.space_group_name_H-M   'P 1'
#
loop_
_entity.id
_entity.type
_entity.pdbx_description
1 polymer ?
#
loop_
_entity_poly.entity_id
_entity_poly.type
_entity_poly.pdbx_seq_one_letter_code
_entity_poly.pdbx_strand_id
1 'polypeptide(L)'
;MRIIKHKNRTKHGTSTIFLAIIMSALVLVECTYLSFVWNLDYALSVNVALKNQIETILSDYNRQLYSVYGIYAFSIDGIDNECFEKALEINGLESKSELFISGKQRFTCDDLKKAINSYYWYRGTGIGFKSVVQGYRDMILELDKKGIFRQVGQFMKSPAAEYVSKILSGSESAAEWIGKAGDVLSIDELTDEADSIDSLSSDYKNAIKDFGLNININAAEWDSLLKAVSKLEKTYAVLSDNSDGMIAKCNASHYCAYNFDCYFRPAGDASINGTSFDAVHGSKKADSEYIITGKDTYAAIAEIDFLIVHVLVASTMLKDFANEKFRNTMEVIARVISSIISAVSEGAVNIDYRIIAVGLTFYCALVQAIKDFYAVLHGQRAVIFEYDGEKLVTFTYRDFLYLFCLCVPVDTLLDRSLTVLERDYGKLYKGLTLEADYRGQTYTLTKSYTLYE
;
A
#
# COMPACT_ATOMS: atom_id res chain seq x y z
N MET A 1 -105.31 -35.71 55.78
CA MET A 1 -103.90 -35.44 56.02
C MET A 1 -103.15 -35.75 54.72
N ARG A 2 -102.82 -34.74 53.86
CA ARG A 2 -102.11 -34.93 52.58
C ARG A 2 -100.65 -34.47 52.75
N ILE A 3 -99.78 -35.44 52.70
CA ILE A 3 -98.35 -35.20 52.79
C ILE A 3 -97.87 -34.75 51.33
N ILE A 4 -97.44 -33.50 51.20
CA ILE A 4 -96.85 -32.97 49.98
C ILE A 4 -95.40 -33.41 49.97
N LYS A 5 -95.04 -34.32 49.02
CA LYS A 5 -93.65 -34.68 48.78
C LYS A 5 -92.98 -33.51 48.00
N HIS A 6 -92.12 -32.76 48.65
CA HIS A 6 -91.25 -31.86 48.02
C HIS A 6 -90.19 -32.62 47.14
N LYS A 7 -90.32 -32.48 45.84
CA LYS A 7 -89.41 -33.10 44.84
C LYS A 7 -88.19 -32.26 44.77
N ASN A 8 -87.06 -32.69 45.38
CA ASN A 8 -85.75 -32.07 45.23
C ASN A 8 -85.34 -32.15 43.79
N ARG A 9 -85.68 -31.15 42.98
CA ARG A 9 -85.30 -31.04 41.52
C ARG A 9 -84.17 -30.07 41.20
N THR A 10 -83.51 -29.49 42.20
CA THR A 10 -82.56 -28.41 42.03
C THR A 10 -81.08 -28.76 42.13
N LYS A 11 -80.70 -30.01 42.45
CA LYS A 11 -79.28 -30.38 42.66
C LYS A 11 -78.55 -30.84 41.38
N HIS A 12 -79.26 -31.33 40.38
CA HIS A 12 -78.59 -31.83 39.14
C HIS A 12 -78.31 -30.73 38.12
N GLY A 13 -79.04 -29.62 38.08
CA GLY A 13 -78.81 -28.52 37.11
C GLY A 13 -77.59 -27.65 37.41
N THR A 14 -77.28 -27.45 38.70
CA THR A 14 -76.10 -26.66 39.11
C THR A 14 -74.77 -27.38 38.86
N SER A 15 -74.74 -28.69 38.96
CA SER A 15 -73.52 -29.46 38.71
C SER A 15 -73.20 -29.55 37.23
N THR A 16 -74.23 -29.63 36.37
CA THR A 16 -74.03 -29.60 34.93
C THR A 16 -73.54 -28.22 34.41
N ILE A 17 -74.04 -27.13 34.95
CA ILE A 17 -73.61 -25.78 34.63
C ILE A 17 -72.15 -25.59 35.09
N PHE A 18 -71.81 -26.03 36.29
CA PHE A 18 -70.46 -25.96 36.81
C PHE A 18 -69.47 -26.78 35.97
N LEU A 19 -69.83 -28.00 35.56
CA LEU A 19 -69.00 -28.84 34.68
C LEU A 19 -68.84 -28.19 33.31
N ALA A 20 -69.86 -27.60 32.73
CA ALA A 20 -69.81 -26.91 31.46
C ALA A 20 -68.88 -25.69 31.54
N ILE A 21 -68.85 -24.93 32.60
CA ILE A 21 -67.93 -23.81 32.87
C ILE A 21 -66.47 -24.31 32.92
N ILE A 22 -66.25 -25.41 33.71
CA ILE A 22 -64.89 -25.99 33.82
C ILE A 22 -64.41 -26.51 32.46
N MET A 23 -65.26 -27.23 31.74
CA MET A 23 -64.90 -27.74 30.39
C MET A 23 -64.66 -26.61 29.41
N SER A 24 -65.43 -25.53 29.40
CA SER A 24 -65.20 -24.38 28.53
C SER A 24 -63.91 -23.65 28.91
N ALA A 25 -63.57 -23.55 30.22
CA ALA A 25 -62.30 -22.98 30.69
C ALA A 25 -61.10 -23.84 30.25
N LEU A 26 -61.22 -25.17 30.37
CA LEU A 26 -60.16 -26.12 29.89
C LEU A 26 -59.93 -25.99 28.38
N VAL A 27 -61.01 -26.01 27.58
CA VAL A 27 -60.91 -25.83 26.12
C VAL A 27 -60.26 -24.49 25.77
N LEU A 28 -60.58 -23.41 26.50
CA LEU A 28 -59.99 -22.09 26.29
C LEU A 28 -58.49 -22.11 26.62
N VAL A 29 -58.06 -22.77 27.68
CA VAL A 29 -56.66 -22.95 28.06
C VAL A 29 -55.93 -23.78 26.98
N GLU A 30 -56.53 -24.89 26.52
CA GLU A 30 -55.94 -25.72 25.44
C GLU A 30 -55.81 -24.94 24.13
N CYS A 31 -56.85 -24.22 23.72
CA CYS A 31 -56.79 -23.36 22.51
C CYS A 31 -55.70 -22.27 22.64
N THR A 32 -55.56 -21.66 23.80
CA THR A 32 -54.54 -20.65 24.06
C THR A 32 -53.15 -21.28 24.00
N TYR A 33 -52.95 -22.45 24.59
CA TYR A 33 -51.70 -23.19 24.56
C TYR A 33 -51.33 -23.62 23.12
N LEU A 34 -52.27 -24.17 22.37
CA LEU A 34 -52.03 -24.55 20.97
C LEU A 34 -51.69 -23.32 20.11
N SER A 35 -52.40 -22.22 20.31
CA SER A 35 -52.10 -20.95 19.62
C SER A 35 -50.69 -20.44 19.93
N PHE A 36 -50.26 -20.55 21.20
CA PHE A 36 -48.91 -20.21 21.61
C PHE A 36 -47.84 -21.10 20.98
N VAL A 37 -48.03 -22.40 20.97
CA VAL A 37 -47.12 -23.38 20.35
C VAL A 37 -47.01 -23.12 18.84
N TRP A 38 -48.14 -22.88 18.16
CA TRP A 38 -48.09 -22.56 16.70
C TRP A 38 -47.37 -21.25 16.43
N ASN A 39 -47.55 -20.22 17.25
CA ASN A 39 -46.85 -18.95 17.10
C ASN A 39 -45.32 -19.12 17.29
N LEU A 40 -44.90 -19.98 18.22
CA LEU A 40 -43.49 -20.32 18.44
C LEU A 40 -42.90 -21.09 17.21
N ASP A 41 -43.66 -22.04 16.68
CA ASP A 41 -43.24 -22.84 15.53
C ASP A 41 -43.10 -21.94 14.27
N TYR A 42 -44.06 -21.03 14.04
CA TYR A 42 -43.96 -20.04 12.95
C TYR A 42 -42.77 -19.14 13.14
N ALA A 43 -42.54 -18.61 14.33
CA ALA A 43 -41.40 -17.76 14.61
C ALA A 43 -40.06 -18.47 14.34
N LEU A 44 -39.95 -19.73 14.79
CA LEU A 44 -38.78 -20.56 14.54
C LEU A 44 -38.55 -20.77 13.04
N SER A 45 -39.60 -21.17 12.31
CA SER A 45 -39.53 -21.45 10.88
C SER A 45 -39.13 -20.22 10.06
N VAL A 46 -39.69 -19.06 10.37
CA VAL A 46 -39.33 -17.78 9.72
C VAL A 46 -37.87 -17.40 10.03
N ASN A 47 -37.45 -17.57 11.26
CA ASN A 47 -36.05 -17.30 11.63
C ASN A 47 -35.04 -18.25 10.94
N VAL A 48 -35.40 -19.52 10.79
CA VAL A 48 -34.59 -20.49 10.02
C VAL A 48 -34.54 -20.10 8.54
N ALA A 49 -35.66 -19.68 7.96
CA ALA A 49 -35.70 -19.20 6.57
C ALA A 49 -34.84 -17.92 6.39
N LEU A 50 -34.93 -16.96 7.30
CA LEU A 50 -34.08 -15.76 7.30
C LEU A 50 -32.61 -16.13 7.44
N LYS A 51 -32.28 -17.07 8.33
CA LYS A 51 -30.91 -17.55 8.49
C LYS A 51 -30.38 -18.17 7.23
N ASN A 52 -31.13 -19.04 6.57
CA ASN A 52 -30.71 -19.67 5.31
C ASN A 52 -30.52 -18.62 4.22
N GLN A 53 -31.41 -17.66 4.10
CA GLN A 53 -31.30 -16.58 3.12
C GLN A 53 -30.04 -15.71 3.35
N ILE A 54 -29.78 -15.29 4.60
CA ILE A 54 -28.62 -14.46 4.90
C ILE A 54 -27.30 -15.21 4.69
N GLU A 55 -27.27 -16.50 4.99
CA GLU A 55 -26.11 -17.36 4.74
C GLU A 55 -25.88 -17.56 3.23
N THR A 56 -26.93 -17.68 2.44
CA THR A 56 -26.84 -17.74 0.98
C THR A 56 -26.25 -16.45 0.43
N ILE A 57 -26.72 -15.30 0.85
CA ILE A 57 -26.19 -13.98 0.44
C ILE A 57 -24.72 -13.84 0.86
N LEU A 58 -24.36 -14.18 2.11
CA LEU A 58 -22.99 -14.12 2.58
C LEU A 58 -22.06 -15.13 1.89
N SER A 59 -22.60 -16.27 1.40
CA SER A 59 -21.82 -17.23 0.64
C SER A 59 -21.51 -16.78 -0.78
N ASP A 60 -22.25 -15.83 -1.31
CA ASP A 60 -22.04 -15.21 -2.62
C ASP A 60 -21.11 -13.99 -2.51
N TYR A 61 -20.02 -14.15 -1.74
CA TYR A 61 -18.97 -13.15 -1.68
C TYR A 61 -18.24 -12.99 -3.01
N ASN A 62 -17.66 -11.82 -3.24
CA ASN A 62 -16.89 -11.55 -4.45
C ASN A 62 -15.61 -12.43 -4.46
N ARG A 63 -15.64 -13.48 -5.31
CA ARG A 63 -14.54 -14.47 -5.41
C ARG A 63 -13.23 -13.85 -5.89
N GLN A 64 -13.30 -12.86 -6.77
CA GLN A 64 -12.12 -12.16 -7.25
C GLN A 64 -11.48 -11.33 -6.14
N LEU A 65 -12.29 -10.61 -5.37
CA LEU A 65 -11.84 -9.85 -4.21
C LEU A 65 -11.17 -10.77 -3.17
N TYR A 66 -11.74 -11.95 -2.92
CA TYR A 66 -11.15 -12.91 -2.02
C TYR A 66 -9.84 -13.53 -2.56
N SER A 67 -9.81 -13.94 -3.83
CA SER A 67 -8.63 -14.60 -4.40
C SER A 67 -7.42 -13.67 -4.48
N VAL A 68 -7.65 -12.39 -4.81
CA VAL A 68 -6.59 -11.39 -4.98
C VAL A 68 -6.19 -10.75 -3.65
N TYR A 69 -7.19 -10.34 -2.88
CA TYR A 69 -6.98 -9.49 -1.70
C TYR A 69 -7.21 -10.21 -0.38
N GLY A 70 -7.75 -11.44 -0.38
CA GLY A 70 -8.08 -12.17 0.83
C GLY A 70 -9.23 -11.56 1.63
N ILE A 71 -10.08 -10.76 1.00
CA ILE A 71 -11.17 -10.02 1.63
C ILE A 71 -12.49 -10.72 1.38
N TYR A 72 -13.23 -11.03 2.46
CA TYR A 72 -14.62 -11.45 2.40
C TYR A 72 -15.51 -10.22 2.42
N ALA A 73 -16.05 -9.86 1.28
CA ALA A 73 -17.03 -8.79 1.14
C ALA A 73 -17.90 -9.07 -0.08
N PHE A 74 -19.06 -8.44 -0.12
CA PHE A 74 -20.01 -8.55 -1.22
C PHE A 74 -20.50 -7.16 -1.63
N SER A 75 -20.96 -7.06 -2.87
CA SER A 75 -21.68 -5.90 -3.39
C SER A 75 -23.12 -6.36 -3.68
N ILE A 76 -24.10 -5.63 -3.19
CA ILE A 76 -25.51 -5.97 -3.38
C ILE A 76 -26.18 -4.90 -4.23
N ASP A 77 -26.69 -5.30 -5.37
CA ASP A 77 -27.59 -4.49 -6.22
C ASP A 77 -29.07 -4.89 -6.06
N GLY A 78 -29.35 -6.06 -5.48
CA GLY A 78 -30.67 -6.58 -5.22
C GLY A 78 -30.67 -7.83 -4.35
N ILE A 79 -31.85 -8.32 -3.93
CA ILE A 79 -32.02 -9.60 -3.23
C ILE A 79 -32.77 -10.55 -4.16
N ASP A 80 -32.23 -11.77 -4.28
CA ASP A 80 -33.00 -12.91 -4.75
C ASP A 80 -33.65 -13.57 -3.53
N ASN A 81 -34.99 -13.56 -3.48
CA ASN A 81 -35.78 -14.10 -2.38
C ASN A 81 -36.03 -15.62 -2.50
N GLU A 82 -35.60 -16.26 -3.54
CA GLU A 82 -35.93 -17.65 -3.89
C GLU A 82 -35.58 -18.62 -2.74
N CYS A 83 -34.43 -18.44 -2.10
CA CYS A 83 -34.01 -19.28 -0.99
C CYS A 83 -34.92 -19.13 0.23
N PHE A 84 -35.34 -17.91 0.54
CA PHE A 84 -36.26 -17.62 1.64
C PHE A 84 -37.65 -18.21 1.39
N GLU A 85 -38.19 -18.01 0.21
CA GLU A 85 -39.52 -18.53 -0.19
C GLU A 85 -39.53 -20.06 -0.14
N LYS A 86 -38.53 -20.72 -0.71
CA LYS A 86 -38.38 -22.19 -0.64
C LYS A 86 -38.27 -22.71 0.80
N ALA A 87 -37.53 -22.00 1.66
CA ALA A 87 -37.41 -22.38 3.05
C ALA A 87 -38.72 -22.27 3.82
N LEU A 88 -39.57 -21.30 3.50
CA LEU A 88 -40.93 -21.17 4.04
C LEU A 88 -41.84 -22.32 3.56
N GLU A 89 -41.84 -22.62 2.25
CA GLU A 89 -42.62 -23.72 1.69
C GLU A 89 -42.28 -25.08 2.30
N ILE A 90 -40.98 -25.39 2.46
CA ILE A 90 -40.52 -26.64 3.08
C ILE A 90 -41.07 -26.78 4.50
N ASN A 91 -41.21 -25.67 5.22
CA ASN A 91 -41.77 -25.64 6.58
C ASN A 91 -43.30 -25.50 6.61
N GLY A 92 -43.96 -25.62 5.45
CA GLY A 92 -45.42 -25.57 5.33
C GLY A 92 -46.04 -24.20 5.59
N LEU A 93 -45.23 -23.14 5.41
CA LEU A 93 -45.66 -21.75 5.54
C LEU A 93 -46.00 -21.19 4.17
N GLU A 94 -46.98 -20.24 4.13
CA GLU A 94 -47.31 -19.56 2.89
C GLU A 94 -46.18 -18.60 2.49
N SER A 95 -45.80 -18.59 1.19
CA SER A 95 -44.73 -17.75 0.63
C SER A 95 -45.07 -16.24 0.51
N LYS A 96 -46.13 -15.78 1.14
CA LYS A 96 -46.60 -14.38 1.09
C LYS A 96 -45.96 -13.47 2.13
N SER A 97 -44.69 -13.62 2.38
CA SER A 97 -43.92 -12.71 3.26
C SER A 97 -43.11 -11.73 2.43
N GLU A 98 -43.12 -10.47 2.79
CA GLU A 98 -42.24 -9.46 2.20
C GLU A 98 -40.87 -9.55 2.92
N LEU A 99 -39.81 -9.83 2.14
CA LEU A 99 -38.44 -9.83 2.62
C LEU A 99 -37.73 -8.59 2.10
N PHE A 100 -37.08 -7.85 2.97
CA PHE A 100 -36.30 -6.68 2.60
C PHE A 100 -35.01 -6.53 3.42
N ILE A 101 -34.05 -5.80 2.86
CA ILE A 101 -32.82 -5.43 3.57
C ILE A 101 -33.14 -4.18 4.41
N SER A 102 -33.19 -4.32 5.73
CA SER A 102 -33.37 -3.20 6.65
C SER A 102 -32.06 -2.49 7.00
N GLY A 103 -30.91 -3.17 6.85
CA GLY A 103 -29.61 -2.59 7.12
C GLY A 103 -28.47 -3.26 6.35
N LYS A 104 -27.44 -2.49 5.98
CA LYS A 104 -26.21 -2.98 5.37
C LYS A 104 -25.02 -2.54 6.21
N GLN A 105 -24.19 -3.50 6.64
CA GLN A 105 -22.98 -3.22 7.38
C GLN A 105 -21.84 -2.97 6.40
N ARG A 106 -21.39 -1.71 6.33
CA ARG A 106 -20.33 -1.32 5.41
C ARG A 106 -18.99 -1.92 5.84
N PHE A 107 -18.20 -2.34 4.87
CA PHE A 107 -16.81 -2.71 5.07
C PHE A 107 -15.96 -1.45 5.31
N THR A 108 -15.13 -1.46 6.35
CA THR A 108 -14.38 -0.29 6.83
C THR A 108 -12.87 -0.51 6.78
N CYS A 109 -12.09 0.55 7.04
CA CYS A 109 -10.63 0.45 7.17
C CYS A 109 -10.20 -0.50 8.29
N ASP A 110 -10.95 -0.56 9.41
CA ASP A 110 -10.66 -1.50 10.51
C ASP A 110 -10.88 -2.95 10.07
N ASP A 111 -11.90 -3.21 9.27
CA ASP A 111 -12.16 -4.53 8.70
C ASP A 111 -11.06 -4.91 7.70
N LEU A 112 -10.60 -3.97 6.87
CA LEU A 112 -9.46 -4.16 5.98
C LEU A 112 -8.19 -4.49 6.79
N LYS A 113 -7.95 -3.80 7.89
CA LYS A 113 -6.83 -4.09 8.79
C LYS A 113 -6.89 -5.50 9.38
N LYS A 114 -8.07 -5.93 9.82
CA LYS A 114 -8.30 -7.31 10.29
C LYS A 114 -8.05 -8.33 9.18
N ALA A 115 -8.56 -8.07 7.96
CA ALA A 115 -8.35 -8.92 6.80
C ALA A 115 -6.85 -9.07 6.46
N ILE A 116 -6.10 -7.97 6.42
CA ILE A 116 -4.65 -7.97 6.16
C ILE A 116 -3.92 -8.77 7.24
N ASN A 117 -4.22 -8.56 8.51
CA ASN A 117 -3.57 -9.31 9.59
C ASN A 117 -3.87 -10.81 9.48
N SER A 118 -5.10 -11.21 9.17
CA SER A 118 -5.48 -12.59 8.93
C SER A 118 -4.77 -13.18 7.71
N TYR A 119 -4.65 -12.41 6.63
CA TYR A 119 -3.94 -12.79 5.42
C TYR A 119 -2.48 -13.18 5.71
N TYR A 120 -1.78 -12.39 6.53
CA TYR A 120 -0.38 -12.63 6.90
C TYR A 120 -0.19 -13.65 8.01
N TRP A 121 -1.19 -13.93 8.82
CA TRP A 121 -1.12 -14.95 9.87
C TRP A 121 -0.70 -16.33 9.32
N TYR A 122 -1.21 -16.67 8.15
CA TYR A 122 -0.93 -17.95 7.48
C TYR A 122 0.26 -17.90 6.52
N ARG A 123 0.65 -16.71 6.03
CA ARG A 123 1.67 -16.55 4.98
C ARG A 123 3.01 -16.04 5.49
N GLY A 124 3.12 -15.77 6.77
CA GLY A 124 4.30 -15.16 7.37
C GLY A 124 4.28 -13.64 7.27
N THR A 125 4.90 -13.01 8.25
CA THR A 125 4.96 -11.55 8.34
C THR A 125 6.07 -11.01 7.43
N GLY A 126 5.92 -9.79 6.93
CA GLY A 126 6.96 -9.05 6.19
C GLY A 126 8.20 -8.66 7.02
N ILE A 127 8.42 -9.35 8.15
CA ILE A 127 9.52 -9.08 9.10
C ILE A 127 10.91 -9.25 8.45
N GLY A 128 11.04 -10.11 7.43
CA GLY A 128 12.29 -10.27 6.70
C GLY A 128 12.84 -8.99 6.09
N PHE A 129 11.98 -7.99 5.87
CA PHE A 129 12.38 -6.70 5.33
C PHE A 129 12.88 -5.71 6.40
N LYS A 130 12.77 -6.05 7.70
CA LYS A 130 13.24 -5.18 8.79
C LYS A 130 14.73 -4.89 8.68
N SER A 131 15.54 -5.91 8.39
CA SER A 131 16.99 -5.77 8.22
C SER A 131 17.34 -4.88 7.03
N VAL A 132 16.55 -4.92 5.97
CA VAL A 132 16.71 -4.11 4.76
C VAL A 132 16.43 -2.64 5.05
N VAL A 133 15.32 -2.34 5.73
CA VAL A 133 14.96 -0.96 6.14
C VAL A 133 15.99 -0.42 7.11
N GLN A 134 16.49 -1.25 8.03
CA GLN A 134 17.53 -0.86 8.96
C GLN A 134 18.85 -0.56 8.23
N GLY A 135 19.27 -1.42 7.30
CA GLY A 135 20.46 -1.19 6.48
C GLY A 135 20.38 0.10 5.66
N TYR A 136 19.22 0.38 5.05
CA TYR A 136 18.99 1.64 4.33
C TYR A 136 19.09 2.86 5.26
N ARG A 137 18.48 2.80 6.44
CA ARG A 137 18.60 3.86 7.45
C ARG A 137 20.06 4.10 7.86
N ASP A 138 20.79 3.03 8.16
CA ASP A 138 22.17 3.12 8.61
C ASP A 138 23.04 3.74 7.50
N MET A 139 22.78 3.40 6.24
CA MET A 139 23.40 4.01 5.06
C MET A 139 23.17 5.54 5.02
N ILE A 140 21.94 5.98 5.17
CA ILE A 140 21.59 7.41 5.15
C ILE A 140 22.24 8.15 6.32
N LEU A 141 22.23 7.57 7.52
CA LEU A 141 22.87 8.15 8.70
C LEU A 141 24.39 8.26 8.53
N GLU A 142 25.02 7.31 7.84
CA GLU A 142 26.45 7.38 7.54
C GLU A 142 26.78 8.52 6.58
N LEU A 143 25.99 8.72 5.51
CA LEU A 143 26.15 9.84 4.59
C LEU A 143 25.97 11.19 5.32
N ASP A 144 24.98 11.28 6.20
CA ASP A 144 24.74 12.52 6.98
C ASP A 144 25.87 12.80 7.98
N LYS A 145 26.35 11.78 8.72
CA LYS A 145 27.50 11.90 9.63
C LYS A 145 28.77 12.39 8.92
N LYS A 146 29.00 11.92 7.70
CA LYS A 146 30.13 12.38 6.86
C LYS A 146 29.90 13.80 6.30
N GLY A 147 28.70 14.37 6.51
CA GLY A 147 28.31 15.71 6.03
C GLY A 147 28.18 15.80 4.51
N ILE A 148 28.06 14.65 3.84
CA ILE A 148 28.04 14.56 2.36
C ILE A 148 26.83 15.32 1.82
N PHE A 149 25.63 15.15 2.39
CA PHE A 149 24.44 15.87 1.97
C PHE A 149 24.60 17.39 2.06
N ARG A 150 25.26 17.88 3.11
CA ARG A 150 25.54 19.31 3.26
C ARG A 150 26.52 19.79 2.18
N GLN A 151 27.57 19.01 1.89
CA GLN A 151 28.57 19.35 0.87
C GLN A 151 27.96 19.35 -0.53
N VAL A 152 27.12 18.38 -0.88
CA VAL A 152 26.38 18.40 -2.17
C VAL A 152 25.47 19.62 -2.23
N GLY A 153 24.74 19.95 -1.17
CA GLY A 153 23.92 21.16 -1.10
C GLY A 153 24.74 22.46 -1.27
N GLN A 154 25.96 22.52 -0.71
CA GLN A 154 26.88 23.65 -0.93
C GLN A 154 27.37 23.70 -2.38
N PHE A 155 27.75 22.56 -2.96
CA PHE A 155 28.13 22.47 -4.36
C PHE A 155 27.01 22.97 -5.30
N MET A 156 25.79 22.44 -5.13
CA MET A 156 24.64 22.83 -5.96
C MET A 156 24.26 24.31 -5.89
N LYS A 157 24.60 24.98 -4.80
CA LYS A 157 24.39 26.44 -4.60
C LYS A 157 25.59 27.28 -5.03
N SER A 158 26.69 26.64 -5.37
CA SER A 158 27.94 27.34 -5.75
C SER A 158 27.99 27.62 -7.27
N PRO A 159 28.71 28.65 -7.69
CA PRO A 159 28.99 28.85 -9.10
C PRO A 159 29.70 27.66 -9.78
N ALA A 160 30.44 26.83 -9.02
CA ALA A 160 31.09 25.64 -9.54
C ALA A 160 30.11 24.65 -10.17
N ALA A 161 28.88 24.52 -9.65
CA ALA A 161 27.88 23.62 -10.23
C ALA A 161 27.56 23.98 -11.68
N GLU A 162 27.50 25.27 -12.02
CA GLU A 162 27.29 25.74 -13.37
C GLU A 162 28.48 25.41 -14.28
N TYR A 163 29.71 25.65 -13.82
CA TYR A 163 30.92 25.32 -14.58
C TYR A 163 31.08 23.82 -14.80
N VAL A 164 30.92 23.01 -13.75
CA VAL A 164 30.98 21.54 -13.84
C VAL A 164 29.89 21.02 -14.78
N SER A 165 28.67 21.54 -14.69
CA SER A 165 27.57 21.19 -15.58
C SER A 165 27.91 21.50 -17.05
N LYS A 166 28.53 22.65 -17.32
CA LYS A 166 28.99 23.01 -18.71
C LYS A 166 30.10 22.09 -19.21
N ILE A 167 31.04 21.72 -18.35
CA ILE A 167 32.12 20.77 -18.70
C ILE A 167 31.53 19.40 -19.00
N LEU A 168 30.67 18.88 -18.12
CA LEU A 168 30.06 17.55 -18.27
C LEU A 168 29.04 17.50 -19.42
N SER A 169 28.29 18.58 -19.70
CA SER A 169 27.36 18.65 -20.82
C SER A 169 28.12 18.78 -22.17
N GLY A 170 29.43 19.03 -22.11
CA GLY A 170 30.33 19.03 -23.25
C GLY A 170 29.98 20.05 -24.33
N SER A 171 29.54 21.22 -23.92
CA SER A 171 29.48 22.38 -24.79
C SER A 171 30.89 22.76 -25.34
N GLU A 172 31.93 22.37 -24.60
CA GLU A 172 33.34 22.52 -24.95
C GLU A 172 34.12 21.29 -24.44
N SER A 173 35.15 20.83 -25.16
CA SER A 173 35.98 19.70 -24.69
C SER A 173 36.81 20.07 -23.46
N ALA A 174 37.21 19.08 -22.64
CA ALA A 174 38.13 19.32 -21.53
C ALA A 174 39.43 19.95 -22.00
N ALA A 175 39.94 19.54 -23.18
CA ALA A 175 41.14 20.11 -23.80
C ALA A 175 40.99 21.61 -24.13
N GLU A 176 39.79 22.06 -24.55
CA GLU A 176 39.53 23.50 -24.78
C GLU A 176 39.50 24.29 -23.48
N TRP A 177 38.94 23.73 -22.40
CA TRP A 177 38.95 24.34 -21.10
C TRP A 177 40.36 24.42 -20.50
N ILE A 178 41.19 23.35 -20.70
CA ILE A 178 42.58 23.31 -20.30
C ILE A 178 43.40 24.31 -21.13
N GLY A 179 43.12 24.43 -22.42
CA GLY A 179 43.74 25.44 -23.29
C GLY A 179 43.44 26.88 -22.87
N LYS A 180 42.24 27.16 -22.38
CA LYS A 180 41.88 28.47 -21.81
C LYS A 180 42.58 28.76 -20.49
N ALA A 181 42.95 27.72 -19.74
CA ALA A 181 43.69 27.81 -18.48
C ALA A 181 45.23 27.72 -18.68
N GLY A 182 45.70 27.53 -19.92
CA GLY A 182 47.03 27.06 -20.27
C GLY A 182 48.23 27.96 -19.94
N ASP A 183 48.01 29.17 -19.42
CA ASP A 183 49.09 30.03 -18.95
C ASP A 183 49.41 29.82 -17.43
N VAL A 184 48.65 28.97 -16.74
CA VAL A 184 48.69 28.84 -15.26
C VAL A 184 49.11 27.46 -14.77
N LEU A 185 49.01 26.42 -15.62
CA LEU A 185 49.20 25.01 -15.24
C LEU A 185 50.23 24.31 -16.10
N SER A 186 51.09 23.44 -15.50
CA SER A 186 52.05 22.63 -16.26
C SER A 186 51.33 21.52 -17.01
N ILE A 187 51.60 21.45 -18.32
CA ILE A 187 50.80 20.70 -19.30
C ILE A 187 50.95 19.16 -19.15
N ASP A 188 52.05 18.65 -18.56
CA ASP A 188 52.37 17.21 -18.57
C ASP A 188 51.52 16.39 -17.54
N GLU A 189 51.01 16.99 -16.47
CA GLU A 189 50.14 16.32 -15.50
C GLU A 189 48.66 16.35 -15.89
N LEU A 190 48.27 17.09 -16.91
CA LEU A 190 46.87 17.40 -17.25
C LEU A 190 46.28 16.54 -18.36
N THR A 191 47.12 15.88 -19.18
CA THR A 191 46.66 15.09 -20.31
C THR A 191 45.92 13.80 -19.89
N ASP A 192 46.42 13.11 -18.89
CA ASP A 192 45.76 11.87 -18.37
C ASP A 192 44.42 12.18 -17.69
N GLU A 193 44.34 13.34 -17.03
CA GLU A 193 43.09 13.80 -16.38
C GLU A 193 42.09 14.36 -17.40
N ALA A 194 42.53 14.91 -18.52
CA ALA A 194 41.63 15.36 -19.59
C ALA A 194 40.83 14.19 -20.18
N ASP A 195 41.47 13.06 -20.42
CA ASP A 195 40.83 11.83 -20.90
C ASP A 195 39.78 11.32 -19.87
N SER A 196 40.08 11.44 -18.61
CA SER A 196 39.16 11.05 -17.51
C SER A 196 37.94 11.97 -17.44
N ILE A 197 38.11 13.28 -17.64
CA ILE A 197 37.01 14.26 -17.70
C ILE A 197 36.16 14.06 -18.95
N ASP A 198 36.76 13.79 -20.09
CA ASP A 198 36.05 13.55 -21.33
C ASP A 198 35.29 12.21 -21.30
N SER A 199 35.83 11.19 -20.64
CA SER A 199 35.12 9.94 -20.38
C SER A 199 33.89 10.15 -19.47
N LEU A 200 34.01 10.90 -18.37
CA LEU A 200 32.89 11.28 -17.50
C LEU A 200 31.85 12.09 -18.25
N SER A 201 32.27 13.04 -19.07
CA SER A 201 31.39 13.86 -19.92
C SER A 201 30.65 12.99 -20.96
N SER A 202 31.33 12.04 -21.57
CA SER A 202 30.74 11.09 -22.54
C SER A 202 29.69 10.21 -21.84
N ASP A 203 29.98 9.64 -20.67
CA ASP A 203 29.04 8.80 -19.90
C ASP A 203 27.82 9.58 -19.50
N TYR A 204 27.99 10.83 -19.04
CA TYR A 204 26.87 11.71 -18.66
C TYR A 204 25.99 12.07 -19.87
N LYS A 205 26.59 12.44 -21.01
CA LYS A 205 25.85 12.72 -22.23
C LYS A 205 25.08 11.53 -22.77
N ASN A 206 25.71 10.36 -22.77
CA ASN A 206 25.07 9.12 -23.21
C ASN A 206 23.89 8.79 -22.32
N ALA A 207 24.00 8.91 -20.98
CA ALA A 207 22.93 8.69 -20.06
C ALA A 207 21.75 9.66 -20.30
N ILE A 208 22.02 10.96 -20.50
CA ILE A 208 20.98 11.96 -20.82
C ILE A 208 20.31 11.63 -22.17
N LYS A 209 21.06 11.28 -23.17
CA LYS A 209 20.58 11.00 -24.55
C LYS A 209 19.76 9.72 -24.58
N ASP A 210 20.28 8.65 -23.98
CA ASP A 210 19.68 7.32 -24.05
C ASP A 210 18.36 7.26 -23.23
N PHE A 211 18.25 8.06 -22.20
CA PHE A 211 17.11 8.05 -21.31
C PHE A 211 16.14 9.24 -21.45
N GLY A 212 16.46 10.19 -22.35
CA GLY A 212 15.59 11.34 -22.64
C GLY A 212 15.32 12.24 -21.43
N LEU A 213 16.15 12.15 -20.39
CA LEU A 213 15.96 12.84 -19.12
C LEU A 213 16.65 14.19 -19.15
N ASN A 214 15.89 15.24 -19.01
CA ASN A 214 16.43 16.57 -18.79
C ASN A 214 16.73 16.72 -17.28
N ILE A 215 17.87 16.14 -16.83
CA ILE A 215 18.25 16.10 -15.42
C ILE A 215 18.89 17.43 -15.06
N ASN A 216 18.07 18.42 -14.82
CA ASN A 216 18.47 19.66 -14.20
C ASN A 216 18.04 19.62 -12.73
N ILE A 217 18.75 18.77 -11.92
CA ILE A 217 18.49 18.74 -10.46
C ILE A 217 18.96 20.07 -9.90
N ASN A 218 18.00 20.91 -9.58
CA ASN A 218 18.23 22.19 -8.95
C ASN A 218 18.30 22.07 -7.41
N ALA A 219 18.77 23.10 -6.74
CA ALA A 219 18.90 23.13 -5.29
C ALA A 219 17.59 22.86 -4.54
N ALA A 220 16.42 23.19 -5.14
CA ALA A 220 15.11 22.97 -4.52
C ALA A 220 14.70 21.49 -4.57
N GLU A 221 15.03 20.78 -5.66
CA GLU A 221 14.83 19.33 -5.79
C GLU A 221 15.72 18.57 -4.80
N TRP A 222 16.96 19.04 -4.61
CA TRP A 222 17.86 18.50 -3.60
C TRP A 222 17.30 18.67 -2.17
N ASP A 223 16.78 19.86 -1.84
CA ASP A 223 16.13 20.09 -0.54
C ASP A 223 14.88 19.19 -0.34
N SER A 224 14.16 18.88 -1.41
CA SER A 224 13.03 17.95 -1.39
C SER A 224 13.48 16.52 -1.10
N LEU A 225 14.58 16.10 -1.68
CA LEU A 225 15.23 14.82 -1.40
C LEU A 225 15.60 14.69 0.07
N LEU A 226 16.33 15.66 0.62
CA LEU A 226 16.75 15.64 2.02
C LEU A 226 15.55 15.55 2.96
N LYS A 227 14.44 16.21 2.61
CA LYS A 227 13.19 16.10 3.37
C LYS A 227 12.58 14.70 3.27
N ALA A 228 12.60 14.06 2.10
CA ALA A 228 12.10 12.70 1.92
C ALA A 228 12.94 11.69 2.73
N VAL A 229 14.25 11.80 2.67
CA VAL A 229 15.19 10.98 3.45
C VAL A 229 14.97 11.17 4.96
N SER A 230 14.84 12.42 5.43
CA SER A 230 14.56 12.72 6.85
C SER A 230 13.20 12.18 7.30
N LYS A 231 12.22 12.13 6.41
CA LYS A 231 10.90 11.53 6.70
C LYS A 231 11.00 10.01 6.88
N LEU A 232 11.78 9.32 6.04
CA LEU A 232 12.08 7.89 6.19
C LEU A 232 12.72 7.58 7.55
N GLU A 233 13.71 8.37 7.94
CA GLU A 233 14.40 8.21 9.23
C GLU A 233 13.44 8.36 10.42
N LYS A 234 12.62 9.42 10.43
CA LYS A 234 11.61 9.66 11.48
C LYS A 234 10.59 8.54 11.57
N THR A 235 10.13 8.03 10.42
CA THR A 235 9.18 6.92 10.37
C THR A 235 9.78 5.66 10.96
N TYR A 236 11.04 5.37 10.68
CA TYR A 236 11.73 4.22 11.27
C TYR A 236 11.90 4.35 12.80
N ALA A 237 12.22 5.53 13.29
CA ALA A 237 12.35 5.77 14.74
C ALA A 237 11.03 5.47 15.48
N VAL A 238 9.89 5.84 14.89
CA VAL A 238 8.56 5.50 15.44
C VAL A 238 8.27 4.00 15.38
N LEU A 239 8.75 3.30 14.34
CA LEU A 239 8.56 1.85 14.18
C LEU A 239 9.39 1.03 15.17
N SER A 240 10.54 1.54 15.66
CA SER A 240 11.42 0.81 16.56
C SER A 240 10.88 0.68 17.98
N ASP A 241 9.97 1.56 18.41
CA ASP A 241 9.50 1.66 19.79
C ASP A 241 8.29 0.75 20.11
N ASN A 242 7.62 0.17 19.10
CA ASN A 242 6.41 -0.63 19.31
C ASN A 242 6.36 -1.86 18.40
N SER A 243 6.67 -3.05 18.94
CA SER A 243 6.76 -4.29 18.17
C SER A 243 5.46 -4.69 17.45
N ASP A 244 4.30 -4.54 18.10
CA ASP A 244 3.01 -4.91 17.52
C ASP A 244 2.56 -3.92 16.44
N GLY A 245 2.77 -2.64 16.67
CA GLY A 245 2.54 -1.59 15.68
C GLY A 245 3.43 -1.74 14.44
N MET A 246 4.66 -2.23 14.64
CA MET A 246 5.60 -2.48 13.54
C MET A 246 5.16 -3.64 12.65
N ILE A 247 4.71 -4.76 13.22
CA ILE A 247 4.22 -5.91 12.44
C ILE A 247 3.02 -5.48 11.58
N ALA A 248 2.05 -4.79 12.18
CA ALA A 248 0.88 -4.29 11.46
C ALA A 248 1.29 -3.31 10.34
N LYS A 249 2.29 -2.46 10.58
CA LYS A 249 2.84 -1.53 9.59
C LYS A 249 3.51 -2.26 8.43
N CYS A 250 4.39 -3.23 8.72
CA CYS A 250 5.05 -4.03 7.70
C CYS A 250 4.04 -4.82 6.87
N ASN A 251 3.04 -5.44 7.52
CA ASN A 251 2.01 -6.19 6.83
C ASN A 251 1.17 -5.30 5.91
N ALA A 252 0.68 -4.16 6.40
CA ALA A 252 -0.09 -3.21 5.59
C ALA A 252 0.74 -2.67 4.41
N SER A 253 2.00 -2.29 4.65
CA SER A 253 2.90 -1.78 3.61
C SER A 253 3.19 -2.82 2.55
N HIS A 254 3.48 -4.06 2.96
CA HIS A 254 3.72 -5.16 2.04
C HIS A 254 2.45 -5.48 1.23
N TYR A 255 1.29 -5.51 1.90
CA TYR A 255 0.01 -5.74 1.26
C TYR A 255 -0.28 -4.69 0.16
N CYS A 256 -0.07 -3.41 0.45
CA CYS A 256 -0.27 -2.32 -0.50
C CYS A 256 0.69 -2.37 -1.69
N ALA A 257 1.93 -2.80 -1.49
CA ALA A 257 2.93 -2.87 -2.55
C ALA A 257 2.76 -4.10 -3.46
N TYR A 258 2.25 -5.23 -2.93
CA TYR A 258 2.27 -6.51 -3.64
C TYR A 258 0.90 -7.01 -4.08
N ASN A 259 -0.19 -6.62 -3.44
CA ASN A 259 -1.53 -7.07 -3.79
C ASN A 259 -2.29 -6.12 -4.72
N PHE A 260 -1.85 -4.86 -4.83
CA PHE A 260 -2.41 -3.90 -5.76
C PHE A 260 -1.61 -3.82 -7.06
N ASP A 261 -2.26 -3.38 -8.13
CA ASP A 261 -1.60 -3.17 -9.40
C ASP A 261 -0.62 -2.00 -9.30
N CYS A 262 0.54 -2.13 -9.93
CA CYS A 262 1.51 -1.06 -10.10
C CYS A 262 1.80 -0.83 -11.59
N TYR A 263 2.26 0.38 -11.91
CA TYR A 263 2.44 0.80 -13.29
C TYR A 263 3.51 -0.01 -14.03
N PHE A 264 4.65 -0.23 -13.37
CA PHE A 264 5.73 -1.05 -13.91
C PHE A 264 5.65 -2.46 -13.34
N ARG A 265 5.15 -3.38 -14.17
CA ARG A 265 5.01 -4.77 -13.81
C ARG A 265 5.76 -5.63 -14.83
N PRO A 266 6.90 -6.23 -14.45
CA PRO A 266 7.61 -7.14 -15.34
C PRO A 266 6.75 -8.36 -15.69
N ALA A 267 6.85 -8.81 -16.92
CA ALA A 267 6.23 -10.05 -17.35
C ALA A 267 6.79 -11.21 -16.50
N GLY A 268 5.92 -11.95 -15.81
CA GLY A 268 6.32 -13.05 -14.95
C GLY A 268 6.51 -12.71 -13.47
N ASP A 269 6.17 -11.50 -13.03
CA ASP A 269 6.11 -11.17 -11.61
C ASP A 269 4.97 -11.99 -10.96
N ALA A 270 5.35 -13.12 -10.34
CA ALA A 270 4.42 -13.95 -9.61
C ALA A 270 3.98 -13.19 -8.36
N SER A 271 2.67 -13.09 -8.15
CA SER A 271 2.16 -12.65 -6.86
C SER A 271 2.63 -13.63 -5.78
N ILE A 272 2.70 -13.16 -4.53
CA ILE A 272 3.03 -13.98 -3.35
C ILE A 272 2.17 -15.26 -3.27
N ASN A 273 1.03 -15.28 -3.94
CA ASN A 273 0.08 -16.39 -3.95
C ASN A 273 0.34 -17.44 -5.03
N GLY A 274 1.44 -17.33 -5.82
CA GLY A 274 1.68 -18.26 -6.91
C GLY A 274 0.63 -18.19 -8.04
N THR A 275 -0.38 -17.34 -7.92
CA THR A 275 -1.24 -16.97 -9.03
C THR A 275 -0.40 -16.06 -9.90
N SER A 276 0.02 -16.57 -11.08
CA SER A 276 0.43 -15.68 -12.13
C SER A 276 -0.76 -14.74 -12.34
N PHE A 277 -0.63 -13.50 -11.87
CA PHE A 277 -1.44 -12.47 -12.46
C PHE A 277 -0.97 -12.45 -13.91
N ASP A 278 -1.73 -13.05 -14.79
CA ASP A 278 -1.64 -12.69 -16.19
C ASP A 278 -1.71 -11.17 -16.15
N ALA A 279 -0.56 -10.55 -16.41
CA ALA A 279 -0.51 -9.13 -16.56
C ALA A 279 -1.61 -8.85 -17.56
N VAL A 280 -2.72 -8.28 -17.11
CA VAL A 280 -3.76 -7.83 -18.01
C VAL A 280 -3.04 -6.79 -18.83
N HIS A 281 -2.52 -7.24 -19.96
CA HIS A 281 -1.78 -6.42 -20.88
C HIS A 281 -2.67 -5.24 -21.21
N GLY A 282 -2.37 -4.09 -20.62
CA GLY A 282 -3.09 -2.85 -20.88
C GLY A 282 -3.78 -2.17 -19.71
N SER A 283 -3.92 -2.75 -18.53
CA SER A 283 -4.36 -1.93 -17.39
C SER A 283 -3.17 -1.14 -16.86
N LYS A 284 -3.00 0.06 -17.37
CA LYS A 284 -2.05 1.06 -16.87
C LYS A 284 -2.54 1.60 -15.51
N LYS A 285 -2.86 0.70 -14.59
CA LYS A 285 -3.27 1.07 -13.24
C LYS A 285 -2.02 1.28 -12.40
N ALA A 286 -1.95 2.40 -11.71
CA ALA A 286 -0.90 2.75 -10.77
C ALA A 286 -1.51 2.83 -9.36
N ASP A 287 -2.12 1.72 -8.93
CA ASP A 287 -2.88 1.68 -7.69
C ASP A 287 -1.97 1.75 -6.47
N SER A 288 -0.85 1.01 -6.47
CA SER A 288 0.14 1.08 -5.41
C SER A 288 0.77 2.46 -5.31
N GLU A 289 1.08 3.11 -6.44
CA GLU A 289 1.62 4.47 -6.50
C GLU A 289 0.59 5.49 -5.98
N TYR A 290 -0.70 5.34 -6.33
CA TYR A 290 -1.77 6.15 -5.75
C TYR A 290 -1.89 5.96 -4.24
N ILE A 291 -1.85 4.73 -3.76
CA ILE A 291 -1.94 4.42 -2.32
C ILE A 291 -0.80 5.10 -1.57
N ILE A 292 0.40 5.14 -2.12
CA ILE A 292 1.57 5.79 -1.50
C ILE A 292 1.41 7.32 -1.53
N THR A 293 1.14 7.90 -2.70
CA THR A 293 1.24 9.35 -2.91
C THR A 293 -0.08 10.09 -2.68
N GLY A 294 -1.22 9.44 -2.93
CA GLY A 294 -2.54 10.05 -2.96
C GLY A 294 -2.79 10.95 -4.16
N LYS A 295 -1.94 10.87 -5.19
CA LYS A 295 -2.02 11.66 -6.41
C LYS A 295 -2.64 10.85 -7.55
N ASP A 296 -3.08 11.55 -8.61
CA ASP A 296 -3.52 10.88 -9.82
C ASP A 296 -2.38 10.09 -10.50
N THR A 297 -2.74 9.21 -11.41
CA THR A 297 -1.84 8.19 -11.99
C THR A 297 -0.51 8.77 -12.47
N TYR A 298 -0.50 9.83 -13.27
CA TYR A 298 0.74 10.38 -13.83
C TYR A 298 1.62 11.08 -12.80
N ALA A 299 1.00 11.85 -11.90
CA ALA A 299 1.72 12.54 -10.83
C ALA A 299 2.22 11.55 -9.77
N ALA A 300 1.48 10.47 -9.52
CA ALA A 300 1.91 9.40 -8.62
C ALA A 300 3.15 8.68 -9.17
N ILE A 301 3.13 8.28 -10.45
CA ILE A 301 4.27 7.63 -11.09
C ILE A 301 5.49 8.53 -11.07
N ALA A 302 5.35 9.80 -11.48
CA ALA A 302 6.47 10.74 -11.51
C ALA A 302 7.10 10.95 -10.12
N GLU A 303 6.29 11.00 -9.05
CA GLU A 303 6.81 11.10 -7.68
C GLU A 303 7.53 9.82 -7.25
N ILE A 304 7.00 8.65 -7.57
CA ILE A 304 7.64 7.37 -7.24
C ILE A 304 8.96 7.21 -7.99
N ASP A 305 8.98 7.51 -9.30
CA ASP A 305 10.19 7.45 -10.12
C ASP A 305 11.28 8.38 -9.57
N PHE A 306 10.89 9.60 -9.21
CA PHE A 306 11.77 10.55 -8.55
C PHE A 306 12.34 9.97 -7.24
N LEU A 307 11.50 9.38 -6.37
CA LEU A 307 11.95 8.77 -5.12
C LEU A 307 12.90 7.58 -5.34
N ILE A 308 12.64 6.73 -6.35
CA ILE A 308 13.52 5.61 -6.69
C ILE A 308 14.90 6.10 -7.11
N VAL A 309 14.95 7.04 -8.05
CA VAL A 309 16.23 7.63 -8.51
C VAL A 309 17.02 8.17 -7.32
N HIS A 310 16.35 8.81 -6.37
CA HIS A 310 17.02 9.36 -5.21
C HIS A 310 17.59 8.31 -4.25
N VAL A 311 16.84 7.21 -4.03
CA VAL A 311 17.35 6.07 -3.24
C VAL A 311 18.61 5.49 -3.91
N LEU A 312 18.57 5.36 -5.24
CA LEU A 312 19.68 4.84 -6.02
C LEU A 312 20.90 5.77 -6.00
N VAL A 313 20.71 7.08 -6.13
CA VAL A 313 21.79 8.08 -6.01
C VAL A 313 22.45 7.99 -4.62
N ALA A 314 21.66 8.00 -3.56
CA ALA A 314 22.20 7.89 -2.19
C ALA A 314 23.00 6.60 -1.99
N SER A 315 22.49 5.49 -2.49
CA SER A 315 23.16 4.18 -2.47
C SER A 315 24.50 4.20 -3.22
N THR A 316 24.49 4.72 -4.44
CA THR A 316 25.70 4.77 -5.28
C THR A 316 26.74 5.71 -4.69
N MET A 317 26.32 6.89 -4.20
CA MET A 317 27.22 7.81 -3.49
C MET A 317 27.92 7.15 -2.32
N LEU A 318 27.20 6.35 -1.51
CA LEU A 318 27.84 5.68 -0.38
C LEU A 318 28.92 4.70 -0.82
N LYS A 319 28.65 3.91 -1.88
CA LYS A 319 29.64 2.98 -2.46
C LYS A 319 30.86 3.74 -2.98
N ASP A 320 30.64 4.84 -3.69
CA ASP A 320 31.70 5.65 -4.29
C ASP A 320 32.56 6.32 -3.21
N PHE A 321 31.93 6.85 -2.15
CA PHE A 321 32.67 7.40 -1.02
C PHE A 321 33.40 6.36 -0.15
N ALA A 322 32.94 5.11 -0.15
CA ALA A 322 33.64 4.01 0.51
C ALA A 322 34.83 3.51 -0.32
N ASN A 323 34.82 3.71 -1.63
CA ASN A 323 35.89 3.30 -2.54
C ASN A 323 37.03 4.36 -2.53
N GLU A 324 38.11 4.05 -1.86
CA GLU A 324 39.25 4.96 -1.73
C GLU A 324 39.90 5.32 -3.07
N LYS A 325 40.01 4.36 -3.99
CA LYS A 325 40.58 4.59 -5.31
C LYS A 325 39.71 5.59 -6.12
N PHE A 326 38.41 5.39 -6.11
CA PHE A 326 37.45 6.29 -6.79
C PHE A 326 37.50 7.69 -6.19
N ARG A 327 37.49 7.80 -4.87
CA ARG A 327 37.58 9.09 -4.17
C ARG A 327 38.85 9.86 -4.52
N ASN A 328 40.01 9.19 -4.51
CA ASN A 328 41.28 9.80 -4.87
C ASN A 328 41.26 10.30 -6.32
N THR A 329 40.69 9.53 -7.26
CA THR A 329 40.52 9.97 -8.66
C THR A 329 39.66 11.22 -8.74
N MET A 330 38.50 11.26 -8.06
CA MET A 330 37.62 12.42 -8.04
C MET A 330 38.30 13.66 -7.44
N GLU A 331 39.13 13.50 -6.41
CA GLU A 331 39.89 14.61 -5.83
C GLU A 331 40.92 15.17 -6.79
N VAL A 332 41.61 14.33 -7.56
CA VAL A 332 42.60 14.79 -8.59
C VAL A 332 41.87 15.58 -9.65
N ILE A 333 40.80 15.02 -10.26
CA ILE A 333 39.99 15.70 -11.26
C ILE A 333 39.41 17.04 -10.73
N ALA A 334 38.95 17.06 -9.50
CA ALA A 334 38.39 18.25 -8.87
C ALA A 334 39.43 19.36 -8.66
N ARG A 335 40.69 19.02 -8.38
CA ARG A 335 41.79 20.02 -8.30
C ARG A 335 42.04 20.68 -9.66
N VAL A 336 42.07 19.89 -10.73
CA VAL A 336 42.21 20.39 -12.11
C VAL A 336 41.06 21.32 -12.45
N ILE A 337 39.81 20.90 -12.23
CA ILE A 337 38.61 21.71 -12.47
C ILE A 337 38.61 22.99 -11.63
N SER A 338 38.97 22.91 -10.34
CA SER A 338 39.10 24.10 -9.48
C SER A 338 40.10 25.11 -10.01
N SER A 339 41.23 24.63 -10.53
CA SER A 339 42.26 25.47 -11.14
C SER A 339 41.77 26.12 -12.44
N ILE A 340 41.06 25.36 -13.30
CA ILE A 340 40.43 25.86 -14.51
C ILE A 340 39.41 26.95 -14.20
N ILE A 341 38.50 26.70 -13.23
CA ILE A 341 37.48 27.69 -12.85
C ILE A 341 38.13 28.97 -12.32
N SER A 342 39.16 28.86 -11.51
CA SER A 342 39.91 30.01 -11.00
C SER A 342 40.58 30.80 -12.14
N ALA A 343 41.19 30.12 -13.09
CA ALA A 343 41.84 30.76 -14.24
C ALA A 343 40.83 31.46 -15.16
N VAL A 344 39.75 30.79 -15.55
CA VAL A 344 38.70 31.31 -16.44
C VAL A 344 37.90 32.47 -15.79
N SER A 345 37.78 32.47 -14.48
CA SER A 345 37.11 33.53 -13.70
C SER A 345 38.07 34.65 -13.31
N GLU A 346 39.30 34.68 -13.76
CA GLU A 346 40.33 35.60 -13.40
C GLU A 346 40.52 35.75 -11.87
N GLY A 347 40.34 34.61 -11.14
CA GLY A 347 40.41 34.55 -9.69
C GLY A 347 39.15 35.04 -8.96
N ALA A 348 38.09 35.46 -9.65
CA ALA A 348 36.85 35.88 -9.03
C ALA A 348 36.08 34.75 -8.35
N VAL A 349 36.28 33.53 -8.81
CA VAL A 349 35.65 32.32 -8.26
C VAL A 349 36.74 31.40 -7.73
N ASN A 350 36.87 31.31 -6.40
CA ASN A 350 37.78 30.38 -5.73
C ASN A 350 36.94 29.41 -4.89
N ILE A 351 36.90 28.14 -5.30
CA ILE A 351 36.10 27.10 -4.64
C ILE A 351 37.04 25.96 -4.21
N ASP A 352 36.83 25.50 -2.98
CA ASP A 352 37.58 24.35 -2.46
C ASP A 352 37.33 23.13 -3.36
N TYR A 353 38.41 22.56 -3.89
CA TYR A 353 38.34 21.37 -4.76
C TYR A 353 37.58 20.21 -4.12
N ARG A 354 37.53 20.11 -2.78
CA ARG A 354 36.78 19.07 -2.07
C ARG A 354 35.28 19.19 -2.32
N ILE A 355 34.75 20.40 -2.43
CA ILE A 355 33.35 20.65 -2.77
C ILE A 355 33.07 20.21 -4.21
N ILE A 356 34.01 20.48 -5.11
CA ILE A 356 33.93 20.03 -6.51
C ILE A 356 34.02 18.51 -6.60
N ALA A 357 34.91 17.85 -5.83
CA ALA A 357 35.03 16.40 -5.80
C ALA A 357 33.72 15.71 -5.35
N VAL A 358 33.06 16.24 -4.33
CA VAL A 358 31.75 15.77 -3.91
C VAL A 358 30.70 15.98 -5.00
N GLY A 359 30.73 17.11 -5.70
CA GLY A 359 29.85 17.37 -6.84
C GLY A 359 30.05 16.39 -7.99
N LEU A 360 31.28 16.11 -8.35
CA LEU A 360 31.61 15.10 -9.38
C LEU A 360 31.15 13.70 -8.99
N THR A 361 31.42 13.30 -7.74
CA THR A 361 30.89 12.01 -7.20
C THR A 361 29.36 11.96 -7.30
N PHE A 362 28.69 13.05 -6.97
CA PHE A 362 27.23 13.13 -7.12
C PHE A 362 26.78 12.94 -8.57
N TYR A 363 27.43 13.60 -9.55
CA TYR A 363 27.09 13.42 -10.96
C TYR A 363 27.36 12.00 -11.46
N CYS A 364 28.45 11.35 -11.04
CA CYS A 364 28.72 9.95 -11.35
C CYS A 364 27.64 9.03 -10.78
N ALA A 365 27.29 9.25 -9.50
CA ALA A 365 26.24 8.50 -8.84
C ALA A 365 24.88 8.69 -9.50
N LEU A 366 24.58 9.90 -9.99
CA LEU A 366 23.35 10.18 -10.71
C LEU A 366 23.27 9.41 -12.04
N VAL A 367 24.36 9.40 -12.83
CA VAL A 367 24.42 8.64 -14.07
C VAL A 367 24.19 7.14 -13.82
N GLN A 368 24.86 6.59 -12.81
CA GLN A 368 24.69 5.18 -12.48
C GLN A 368 23.28 4.89 -11.96
N ALA A 369 22.73 5.75 -11.12
CA ALA A 369 21.36 5.62 -10.58
C ALA A 369 20.31 5.62 -11.69
N ILE A 370 20.51 6.42 -12.75
CA ILE A 370 19.62 6.42 -13.91
C ILE A 370 19.70 5.09 -14.66
N LYS A 371 20.90 4.56 -14.88
CA LYS A 371 21.09 3.24 -15.51
C LYS A 371 20.40 2.15 -14.70
N ASP A 372 20.58 2.16 -13.39
CA ASP A 372 19.96 1.20 -12.47
C ASP A 372 18.45 1.37 -12.42
N PHE A 373 17.93 2.60 -12.42
CA PHE A 373 16.50 2.89 -12.51
C PHE A 373 15.88 2.31 -13.78
N TYR A 374 16.50 2.51 -14.92
CA TYR A 374 16.04 1.93 -16.19
C TYR A 374 16.03 0.40 -16.15
N ALA A 375 17.06 -0.20 -15.54
CA ALA A 375 17.10 -1.65 -15.33
C ALA A 375 15.92 -2.12 -14.47
N VAL A 376 15.58 -1.38 -13.42
CA VAL A 376 14.42 -1.66 -12.56
C VAL A 376 13.10 -1.57 -13.33
N LEU A 377 12.94 -0.55 -14.19
CA LEU A 377 11.74 -0.42 -15.04
C LEU A 377 11.60 -1.58 -16.04
N HIS A 378 12.73 -2.20 -16.44
CA HIS A 378 12.76 -3.39 -17.30
C HIS A 378 12.71 -4.72 -16.52
N GLY A 379 12.37 -4.67 -15.24
CA GLY A 379 12.19 -5.87 -14.40
C GLY A 379 13.48 -6.45 -13.84
N GLN A 380 14.60 -5.75 -13.98
CA GLN A 380 15.84 -6.15 -13.34
C GLN A 380 15.88 -5.67 -11.89
N ARG A 381 16.89 -6.11 -11.15
CA ARG A 381 17.09 -5.72 -9.75
C ARG A 381 18.24 -4.73 -9.64
N ALA A 382 18.03 -3.63 -8.93
CA ALA A 382 19.10 -2.70 -8.58
C ALA A 382 19.75 -3.11 -7.25
N VAL A 383 21.07 -2.99 -7.16
CA VAL A 383 21.83 -3.24 -5.93
C VAL A 383 21.83 -1.98 -5.09
N ILE A 384 21.22 -2.06 -3.89
CA ILE A 384 21.10 -0.90 -2.98
C ILE A 384 22.27 -0.84 -2.02
N PHE A 385 22.60 -1.92 -1.32
CA PHE A 385 23.77 -1.98 -0.45
C PHE A 385 24.28 -3.41 -0.30
N GLU A 386 25.50 -3.51 0.20
CA GLU A 386 26.15 -4.75 0.51
C GLU A 386 26.06 -4.99 2.02
N TYR A 387 25.56 -6.15 2.42
CA TYR A 387 25.43 -6.54 3.81
C TYR A 387 26.41 -7.68 4.11
N ASP A 388 27.17 -7.53 5.20
CA ASP A 388 28.11 -8.56 5.68
C ASP A 388 29.18 -9.00 4.66
N GLY A 389 29.60 -8.06 3.79
CA GLY A 389 30.72 -8.24 2.84
C GLY A 389 30.45 -9.17 1.65
N GLU A 390 29.35 -9.92 1.63
CA GLU A 390 29.04 -10.87 0.56
C GLU A 390 27.57 -10.84 0.09
N LYS A 391 26.66 -10.27 0.86
CA LYS A 391 25.22 -10.29 0.53
C LYS A 391 24.77 -8.97 -0.05
N LEU A 392 24.53 -8.97 -1.35
CA LEU A 392 23.96 -7.82 -2.05
C LEU A 392 22.45 -7.74 -1.75
N VAL A 393 22.02 -6.61 -1.20
CA VAL A 393 20.60 -6.27 -1.10
C VAL A 393 20.16 -5.65 -2.39
N THR A 394 19.28 -6.34 -3.08
CA THR A 394 18.76 -5.93 -4.40
C THR A 394 17.28 -5.66 -4.35
N PHE A 395 16.84 -4.59 -5.01
CA PHE A 395 15.45 -4.16 -5.06
C PHE A 395 14.89 -4.29 -6.47
N THR A 396 13.67 -4.80 -6.55
CA THR A 396 12.76 -4.66 -7.70
C THR A 396 11.94 -3.38 -7.55
N TYR A 397 11.16 -3.03 -8.57
CA TYR A 397 10.23 -1.89 -8.50
C TYR A 397 9.26 -2.02 -7.30
N ARG A 398 8.70 -3.21 -7.05
CA ARG A 398 7.80 -3.46 -5.92
C ARG A 398 8.47 -3.35 -4.56
N ASP A 399 9.75 -3.70 -4.45
CA ASP A 399 10.51 -3.53 -3.22
C ASP A 399 10.68 -2.04 -2.87
N PHE A 400 10.86 -1.18 -3.88
CA PHE A 400 10.84 0.28 -3.69
C PHE A 400 9.47 0.77 -3.24
N LEU A 401 8.38 0.30 -3.87
CA LEU A 401 7.03 0.65 -3.43
C LEU A 401 6.80 0.25 -1.97
N TYR A 402 7.25 -0.94 -1.58
CA TYR A 402 7.16 -1.39 -0.19
C TYR A 402 7.93 -0.45 0.75
N LEU A 403 9.16 -0.08 0.40
CA LEU A 403 9.95 0.89 1.17
C LEU A 403 9.18 2.21 1.36
N PHE A 404 8.56 2.73 0.31
CA PHE A 404 7.79 3.98 0.39
C PHE A 404 6.47 3.83 1.15
N CYS A 405 5.77 2.70 1.05
CA CYS A 405 4.62 2.40 1.89
C CYS A 405 4.96 2.47 3.39
N LEU A 406 6.17 2.05 3.79
CA LEU A 406 6.62 2.16 5.17
C LEU A 406 6.71 3.62 5.66
N CYS A 407 6.78 4.60 4.77
CA CYS A 407 6.84 6.02 5.11
C CYS A 407 5.47 6.70 5.23
N VAL A 408 4.41 6.02 4.79
CA VAL A 408 3.02 6.54 4.84
C VAL A 408 2.33 6.01 6.09
N PRO A 409 1.54 6.79 6.83
CA PRO A 409 0.76 6.30 7.97
C PRO A 409 -0.15 5.13 7.59
N VAL A 410 -0.31 4.14 8.47
CA VAL A 410 -1.12 2.93 8.19
C VAL A 410 -2.56 3.30 7.83
N ASP A 411 -3.17 4.18 8.59
CA ASP A 411 -4.56 4.58 8.37
C ASP A 411 -4.75 5.23 6.99
N THR A 412 -3.75 6.01 6.53
CA THR A 412 -3.75 6.59 5.18
C THR A 412 -3.62 5.52 4.10
N LEU A 413 -2.75 4.51 4.31
CA LEU A 413 -2.62 3.39 3.38
C LEU A 413 -3.94 2.61 3.26
N LEU A 414 -4.58 2.32 4.40
CA LEU A 414 -5.84 1.57 4.45
C LEU A 414 -6.99 2.35 3.81
N ASP A 415 -7.10 3.64 4.08
CA ASP A 415 -8.15 4.50 3.50
C ASP A 415 -8.04 4.59 1.98
N ARG A 416 -6.83 4.82 1.46
CA ARG A 416 -6.60 4.85 0.02
C ARG A 416 -6.77 3.47 -0.63
N SER A 417 -6.36 2.40 0.05
CA SER A 417 -6.59 1.02 -0.41
C SER A 417 -8.08 0.71 -0.51
N LEU A 418 -8.86 1.10 0.49
CA LEU A 418 -10.32 0.94 0.46
C LEU A 418 -10.95 1.74 -0.68
N THR A 419 -10.46 2.95 -0.95
CA THR A 419 -10.90 3.77 -2.08
C THR A 419 -10.66 3.07 -3.43
N VAL A 420 -9.50 2.44 -3.61
CA VAL A 420 -9.18 1.65 -4.81
C VAL A 420 -10.11 0.44 -4.93
N LEU A 421 -10.32 -0.29 -3.84
CA LEU A 421 -11.20 -1.45 -3.83
C LEU A 421 -12.65 -1.06 -4.16
N GLU A 422 -13.16 0.03 -3.56
CA GLU A 422 -14.52 0.52 -3.85
C GLU A 422 -14.67 1.08 -5.28
N ARG A 423 -13.61 1.62 -5.86
CA ARG A 423 -13.59 2.03 -7.27
C ARG A 423 -13.78 0.83 -8.21
N ASP A 424 -13.10 -0.29 -7.92
CA ASP A 424 -13.06 -1.44 -8.82
C ASP A 424 -14.21 -2.43 -8.58
N TYR A 425 -14.69 -2.55 -7.34
CA TYR A 425 -15.70 -3.54 -6.94
C TYR A 425 -17.03 -2.92 -6.46
N GLY A 426 -17.14 -1.59 -6.46
CA GLY A 426 -18.30 -0.89 -5.92
C GLY A 426 -18.30 -0.86 -4.38
N LYS A 427 -19.42 -0.42 -3.81
CA LYS A 427 -19.55 -0.34 -2.34
C LYS A 427 -19.49 -1.73 -1.72
N LEU A 428 -18.58 -1.92 -0.80
CA LEU A 428 -18.33 -3.20 -0.13
C LEU A 428 -19.08 -3.30 1.20
N TYR A 429 -19.69 -4.46 1.43
CA TYR A 429 -20.41 -4.78 2.66
C TYR A 429 -19.85 -6.05 3.30
N LYS A 430 -19.77 -6.07 4.64
CA LYS A 430 -19.31 -7.21 5.44
C LYS A 430 -20.44 -7.99 6.08
N GLY A 431 -21.64 -7.45 6.09
CA GLY A 431 -22.82 -8.04 6.69
C GLY A 431 -24.08 -7.27 6.33
N LEU A 432 -25.20 -7.85 6.69
CA LEU A 432 -26.50 -7.24 6.42
C LEU A 432 -27.49 -7.61 7.52
N THR A 433 -28.59 -6.85 7.53
CA THR A 433 -29.78 -7.11 8.33
C THR A 433 -30.93 -7.39 7.39
N LEU A 434 -31.49 -8.59 7.48
CA LEU A 434 -32.73 -8.95 6.80
C LEU A 434 -33.92 -8.79 7.73
N GLU A 435 -35.01 -8.35 7.15
CA GLU A 435 -36.28 -8.18 7.83
C GLU A 435 -37.39 -8.83 7.00
N ALA A 436 -38.24 -9.60 7.67
CA ALA A 436 -39.37 -10.26 7.04
C ALA A 436 -40.64 -10.01 7.85
N ASP A 437 -41.69 -9.56 7.16
CA ASP A 437 -43.01 -9.45 7.74
C ASP A 437 -43.83 -10.70 7.46
N TYR A 438 -44.22 -11.38 8.52
CA TYR A 438 -45.03 -12.59 8.43
C TYR A 438 -46.18 -12.54 9.42
N ARG A 439 -47.42 -12.63 8.93
CA ARG A 439 -48.67 -12.57 9.73
C ARG A 439 -48.75 -11.38 10.70
N GLY A 440 -48.22 -10.21 10.26
CA GLY A 440 -48.28 -8.98 11.07
C GLY A 440 -47.25 -8.92 12.19
N GLN A 441 -46.24 -9.81 12.15
CA GLN A 441 -45.05 -9.76 13.02
C GLN A 441 -43.82 -9.57 12.16
N THR A 442 -42.94 -8.69 12.60
CA THR A 442 -41.65 -8.40 11.95
C THR A 442 -40.55 -9.23 12.59
N TYR A 443 -39.84 -9.99 11.81
CA TYR A 443 -38.69 -10.79 12.21
C TYR A 443 -37.43 -10.17 11.61
N THR A 444 -36.41 -9.96 12.44
CA THR A 444 -35.16 -9.31 12.02
C THR A 444 -33.98 -10.21 12.35
N LEU A 445 -33.07 -10.39 11.40
CA LEU A 445 -31.82 -11.13 11.61
C LEU A 445 -30.65 -10.34 11.02
N THR A 446 -29.62 -10.14 11.86
CA THR A 446 -28.37 -9.50 11.46
C THR A 446 -27.24 -10.51 11.47
N LYS A 447 -26.43 -10.55 10.41
CA LYS A 447 -25.24 -11.39 10.33
C LYS A 447 -24.14 -10.71 9.56
N SER A 448 -22.89 -10.96 9.97
CA SER A 448 -21.68 -10.51 9.28
C SER A 448 -20.70 -11.67 9.13
N TYR A 449 -19.62 -11.46 8.37
CA TYR A 449 -18.51 -12.43 8.35
C TYR A 449 -17.81 -12.41 9.71
N THR A 450 -17.62 -13.60 10.29
CA THR A 450 -17.00 -13.78 11.64
C THR A 450 -15.58 -13.22 11.72
N LEU A 451 -14.88 -13.09 10.60
CA LEU A 451 -13.56 -12.47 10.54
C LEU A 451 -13.56 -11.01 11.03
N TYR A 452 -14.70 -10.32 10.93
CA TYR A 452 -14.83 -8.88 11.25
C TYR A 452 -15.60 -8.60 12.54
N GLU A 453 -16.14 -9.64 13.16
CA GLU A 453 -16.80 -9.57 14.51
C GLU A 453 -15.76 -9.48 15.66
#